data_e0439f7a6c0969c65f66818b15452a56
#
_entry.id   e0439f7a6c0969c65f66818b15452a56
#
_cell.length_a   1.000
_cell.length_b   1.000
_cell.length_c   1.000
_cell.angle_alpha   90.00
_cell.angle_beta   90.00
_cell.angle_gamma   90.00
#
_symmetry.space_group_name_H-M   'P 1'
#
loop_
_entity.id
_entity.type
_entity.pdbx_description
1 polymer ?
#
loop_
_entity_poly.entity_id
_entity_poly.type
_entity_poly.pdbx_seq_one_letter_code
_entity_poly.pdbx_strand_id
1 'polypeptide(L)'
;PIPLPSGIGLEACGVIEEVGPEVKLFKVGDRVSHASMPIGAYSEKHIMPENKLVPVPDGVSDEVASCVTLKGITAEYLLHRAYPLKKGDKVLYHAAAGALGQILCPWANSIGAEIIGTVGSKEKEGIAKKNGCHHVINYTDKDFVEEVEKIVGKNGIDVVYDGVGLKTFEGSIEVLKIRGMMVAFGNASGYVDTIDVKKHINAKGLFFTRPSIAHYTIEREELLESAKKVFNAVLSGKFKIKISKFGKIEEVFRLLFD
;
A
#
# COMPACT_ATOMS: atom_id res chain seq x y z
N PRO A 1 4.78 20.50 0.14
CA PRO A 1 3.78 20.97 -0.81
C PRO A 1 4.37 21.00 -2.22
N ILE A 2 3.60 20.59 -3.21
CA ILE A 2 3.99 20.69 -4.62
C ILE A 2 3.66 22.10 -5.10
N PRO A 3 4.59 22.81 -5.76
CA PRO A 3 4.31 24.14 -6.29
C PRO A 3 3.18 24.09 -7.34
N LEU A 4 2.32 25.09 -7.34
CA LEU A 4 1.27 25.23 -8.36
C LEU A 4 1.67 26.30 -9.39
N PRO A 5 1.34 26.10 -10.69
CA PRO A 5 0.60 24.96 -11.26
C PRO A 5 1.45 23.69 -11.35
N SER A 6 0.81 22.50 -11.20
CA SER A 6 1.48 21.21 -11.34
C SER A 6 0.62 20.21 -12.09
N GLY A 7 1.22 19.19 -12.66
CA GLY A 7 0.51 17.99 -13.10
C GLY A 7 -0.06 17.21 -11.91
N ILE A 8 -0.82 16.15 -12.20
CA ILE A 8 -1.35 15.19 -11.22
C ILE A 8 -0.99 13.77 -11.62
N GLY A 9 -1.04 12.85 -10.65
CA GLY A 9 -0.69 11.44 -10.85
C GLY A 9 0.78 11.13 -10.60
N LEU A 10 1.03 9.99 -9.95
CA LEU A 10 2.37 9.48 -9.59
C LEU A 10 2.65 8.10 -10.16
N GLU A 11 1.65 7.44 -10.74
CA GLU A 11 1.71 6.06 -11.21
C GLU A 11 1.21 5.99 -12.64
N ALA A 12 1.98 5.34 -13.51
CA ALA A 12 1.56 5.05 -14.89
C ALA A 12 2.27 3.81 -15.44
N CYS A 13 1.69 3.28 -16.51
CA CYS A 13 2.31 2.31 -17.41
C CYS A 13 2.21 2.84 -18.84
N GLY A 14 3.22 2.58 -19.65
CA GLY A 14 3.25 2.99 -21.04
C GLY A 14 4.41 2.39 -21.82
N VAL A 15 4.53 2.83 -23.06
CA VAL A 15 5.60 2.44 -23.99
C VAL A 15 6.51 3.64 -24.21
N ILE A 16 7.80 3.41 -24.20
CA ILE A 16 8.79 4.46 -24.47
C ILE A 16 8.71 4.88 -25.93
N GLU A 17 8.41 6.14 -26.19
CA GLU A 17 8.37 6.72 -27.53
C GLU A 17 9.69 7.39 -27.94
N GLU A 18 10.37 8.02 -26.96
CA GLU A 18 11.62 8.74 -27.19
C GLU A 18 12.57 8.53 -26.01
N VAL A 19 13.86 8.57 -26.27
CA VAL A 19 14.92 8.51 -25.24
C VAL A 19 15.90 9.65 -25.43
N GLY A 20 16.36 10.22 -24.32
CA GLY A 20 17.42 11.22 -24.34
C GLY A 20 18.78 10.60 -24.72
N PRO A 21 19.77 11.43 -25.12
CA PRO A 21 21.05 10.94 -25.62
C PRO A 21 21.90 10.19 -24.57
N GLU A 22 21.63 10.38 -23.30
CA GLU A 22 22.37 9.74 -22.20
C GLU A 22 21.67 8.49 -21.62
N VAL A 23 20.46 8.15 -22.11
CA VAL A 23 19.69 7.00 -21.65
C VAL A 23 20.37 5.70 -22.08
N LYS A 24 20.55 4.80 -21.12
CA LYS A 24 21.26 3.51 -21.31
C LYS A 24 20.44 2.29 -20.91
N LEU A 25 19.42 2.49 -20.07
CA LEU A 25 18.69 1.39 -19.44
C LEU A 25 17.49 0.92 -20.27
N PHE A 26 17.03 1.76 -21.19
CA PHE A 26 15.83 1.50 -21.98
C PHE A 26 16.00 1.99 -23.42
N LYS A 27 15.16 1.49 -24.31
CA LYS A 27 15.05 1.89 -25.72
C LYS A 27 13.60 2.15 -26.09
N VAL A 28 13.40 2.82 -27.22
CA VAL A 28 12.07 3.01 -27.82
C VAL A 28 11.40 1.65 -28.02
N GLY A 29 10.12 1.57 -27.66
CA GLY A 29 9.30 0.36 -27.71
C GLY A 29 9.29 -0.47 -26.43
N ASP A 30 10.14 -0.18 -25.44
CA ASP A 30 10.12 -0.89 -24.16
C ASP A 30 8.84 -0.53 -23.35
N ARG A 31 8.20 -1.54 -22.77
CA ARG A 31 7.05 -1.37 -21.87
C ARG A 31 7.55 -1.14 -20.45
N VAL A 32 7.13 -0.04 -19.87
CA VAL A 32 7.60 0.39 -18.55
C VAL A 32 6.46 0.88 -17.67
N SER A 33 6.67 0.82 -16.36
CA SER A 33 5.79 1.46 -15.38
C SER A 33 6.63 2.27 -14.40
N HIS A 34 5.98 3.19 -13.69
CA HIS A 34 6.60 3.95 -12.62
C HIS A 34 5.61 4.27 -11.50
N ALA A 35 6.14 4.60 -10.32
CA ALA A 35 5.39 4.96 -9.13
C ALA A 35 6.12 6.04 -8.32
N SER A 36 6.60 7.08 -8.98
CA SER A 36 7.46 8.11 -8.35
C SER A 36 7.37 9.47 -9.02
N MET A 37 8.06 10.45 -8.43
CA MET A 37 8.28 11.77 -9.03
C MET A 37 9.11 11.70 -10.31
N PRO A 38 8.93 12.63 -11.26
CA PRO A 38 8.05 13.80 -11.18
C PRO A 38 6.57 13.44 -11.27
N ILE A 39 5.70 14.29 -10.70
CA ILE A 39 4.26 14.21 -10.82
C ILE A 39 3.82 14.61 -12.24
N GLY A 40 2.73 14.00 -12.74
CA GLY A 40 2.23 14.31 -14.09
C GLY A 40 1.76 13.07 -14.88
N ALA A 41 1.57 11.94 -14.19
CA ALA A 41 1.17 10.68 -14.81
C ALA A 41 -0.21 10.72 -15.49
N TYR A 42 -1.07 11.71 -15.18
CA TYR A 42 -2.33 11.93 -15.87
C TYR A 42 -2.10 12.76 -17.14
N SER A 43 -1.42 12.17 -18.11
CA SER A 43 -1.06 12.76 -19.38
C SER A 43 -0.91 11.68 -20.45
N GLU A 44 -1.05 12.04 -21.71
CA GLU A 44 -0.78 11.14 -22.84
C GLU A 44 0.70 10.79 -22.96
N LYS A 45 1.57 11.75 -22.58
CA LYS A 45 3.03 11.59 -22.58
C LYS A 45 3.62 12.14 -21.29
N HIS A 46 4.54 11.39 -20.70
CA HIS A 46 5.19 11.76 -19.43
C HIS A 46 6.71 11.55 -19.54
N ILE A 47 7.46 12.58 -19.18
CA ILE A 47 8.93 12.50 -19.15
C ILE A 47 9.36 11.99 -17.78
N MET A 48 10.11 10.90 -17.77
CA MET A 48 10.58 10.25 -16.54
C MET A 48 12.07 9.96 -16.59
N PRO A 49 12.79 10.13 -15.46
CA PRO A 49 14.17 9.65 -15.35
C PRO A 49 14.21 8.11 -15.52
N GLU A 50 15.17 7.62 -16.30
CA GLU A 50 15.28 6.18 -16.57
C GLU A 50 15.43 5.31 -15.31
N ASN A 51 16.12 5.83 -14.28
CA ASN A 51 16.34 5.11 -13.03
C ASN A 51 15.05 4.94 -12.17
N LYS A 52 13.95 5.60 -12.53
CA LYS A 52 12.63 5.50 -11.87
C LYS A 52 11.66 4.59 -12.60
N LEU A 53 12.03 4.10 -13.77
CA LEU A 53 11.22 3.19 -14.57
C LEU A 53 11.52 1.73 -14.22
N VAL A 54 10.46 0.91 -14.22
CA VAL A 54 10.57 -0.55 -14.09
C VAL A 54 10.03 -1.23 -15.35
N PRO A 55 10.67 -2.29 -15.86
CA PRO A 55 10.15 -3.03 -16.99
C PRO A 55 8.87 -3.79 -16.59
N VAL A 56 7.88 -3.77 -17.46
CA VAL A 56 6.64 -4.55 -17.29
C VAL A 56 6.80 -5.90 -18.00
N PRO A 57 6.72 -7.02 -17.29
CA PRO A 57 6.91 -8.34 -17.86
C PRO A 57 5.70 -8.75 -18.74
N ASP A 58 5.96 -9.68 -19.65
CA ASP A 58 4.91 -10.33 -20.42
C ASP A 58 3.90 -11.01 -19.48
N GLY A 59 2.61 -11.00 -19.88
CA GLY A 59 1.51 -11.54 -19.08
C GLY A 59 0.90 -10.56 -18.07
N VAL A 60 1.53 -9.41 -17.81
CA VAL A 60 0.92 -8.30 -17.05
C VAL A 60 0.40 -7.27 -18.07
N SER A 61 -0.91 -6.98 -18.05
CA SER A 61 -1.48 -5.95 -18.94
C SER A 61 -1.11 -4.54 -18.48
N ASP A 62 -1.19 -3.56 -19.40
CA ASP A 62 -0.86 -2.16 -19.11
C ASP A 62 -1.79 -1.57 -18.06
N GLU A 63 -3.08 -1.93 -18.10
CA GLU A 63 -4.07 -1.50 -17.13
C GLU A 63 -3.74 -2.02 -15.72
N VAL A 64 -3.31 -3.27 -15.61
CA VAL A 64 -2.89 -3.83 -14.33
C VAL A 64 -1.61 -3.17 -13.84
N ALA A 65 -0.61 -3.01 -14.71
CA ALA A 65 0.66 -2.38 -14.37
C ALA A 65 0.46 -0.93 -13.91
N SER A 66 -0.42 -0.16 -14.56
CA SER A 66 -0.74 1.23 -14.19
C SER A 66 -1.50 1.38 -12.86
N CYS A 67 -2.04 0.29 -12.31
CA CYS A 67 -2.80 0.29 -11.05
C CYS A 67 -2.07 -0.38 -9.89
N VAL A 68 -1.02 -1.17 -10.18
CA VAL A 68 -0.40 -2.05 -9.18
C VAL A 68 0.98 -1.59 -8.75
N THR A 69 1.69 -0.80 -9.54
CA THR A 69 3.10 -0.49 -9.28
C THR A 69 3.29 0.25 -7.96
N LEU A 70 2.56 1.35 -7.71
CA LEU A 70 2.64 2.11 -6.47
C LEU A 70 2.17 1.30 -5.26
N LYS A 71 0.96 0.76 -5.36
CA LYS A 71 0.31 0.04 -4.26
C LYS A 71 0.95 -1.31 -4.01
N GLY A 72 1.38 -1.99 -5.07
CA GLY A 72 2.07 -3.27 -4.98
C GLY A 72 3.44 -3.16 -4.32
N ILE A 73 4.27 -2.17 -4.72
CA ILE A 73 5.55 -1.89 -4.07
C ILE A 73 5.31 -1.50 -2.61
N THR A 74 4.25 -0.73 -2.33
CA THR A 74 3.87 -0.40 -0.95
C THR A 74 3.54 -1.66 -0.15
N ALA A 75 2.71 -2.55 -0.67
CA ALA A 75 2.40 -3.81 0.00
C ALA A 75 3.66 -4.69 0.17
N GLU A 76 4.54 -4.74 -0.84
CA GLU A 76 5.79 -5.51 -0.81
C GLU A 76 6.67 -5.07 0.36
N TYR A 77 7.00 -3.76 0.44
CA TYR A 77 7.90 -3.35 1.51
C TYR A 77 7.25 -3.42 2.89
N LEU A 78 5.95 -3.20 3.02
CA LEU A 78 5.24 -3.36 4.28
C LEU A 78 5.33 -4.80 4.79
N LEU A 79 5.05 -5.78 3.92
CA LEU A 79 4.96 -7.19 4.28
C LEU A 79 6.32 -7.90 4.41
N HIS A 80 7.35 -7.42 3.70
CA HIS A 80 8.61 -8.16 3.61
C HIS A 80 9.82 -7.41 4.18
N ARG A 81 9.75 -6.08 4.32
CA ARG A 81 10.92 -5.27 4.73
C ARG A 81 10.65 -4.40 5.96
N ALA A 82 9.51 -3.71 6.05
CA ALA A 82 9.17 -2.93 7.25
C ALA A 82 8.87 -3.85 8.44
N TYR A 83 8.07 -4.86 8.21
CA TYR A 83 7.86 -5.99 9.13
C TYR A 83 7.88 -7.28 8.33
N PRO A 84 8.94 -8.08 8.40
CA PRO A 84 9.01 -9.37 7.71
C PRO A 84 7.96 -10.34 8.25
N LEU A 85 6.78 -10.32 7.61
CA LEU A 85 5.60 -11.06 8.03
C LEU A 85 5.83 -12.56 7.92
N LYS A 86 5.36 -13.31 8.92
CA LYS A 86 5.54 -14.76 9.01
C LYS A 86 4.18 -15.47 9.12
N LYS A 87 4.20 -16.74 8.79
CA LYS A 87 3.04 -17.62 9.04
C LYS A 87 2.68 -17.62 10.52
N GLY A 88 1.39 -17.38 10.80
CA GLY A 88 0.84 -17.35 12.15
C GLY A 88 0.89 -15.98 12.84
N ASP A 89 1.56 -14.98 12.25
CA ASP A 89 1.50 -13.62 12.76
C ASP A 89 0.06 -13.09 12.69
N LYS A 90 -0.35 -12.35 13.72
CA LYS A 90 -1.65 -11.69 13.81
C LYS A 90 -1.52 -10.23 13.40
N VAL A 91 -2.21 -9.87 12.35
CA VAL A 91 -2.14 -8.56 11.70
C VAL A 91 -3.42 -7.79 11.94
N LEU A 92 -3.32 -6.56 12.42
CA LEU A 92 -4.40 -5.58 12.31
C LEU A 92 -4.11 -4.67 11.12
N TYR A 93 -5.03 -4.61 10.15
CA TYR A 93 -4.92 -3.75 8.99
C TYR A 93 -6.10 -2.79 8.90
N HIS A 94 -5.83 -1.49 8.99
CA HIS A 94 -6.85 -0.46 8.87
C HIS A 94 -7.18 -0.15 7.40
N ALA A 95 -8.47 0.13 7.12
CA ALA A 95 -9.00 0.38 5.78
C ALA A 95 -8.87 -0.82 4.81
N ALA A 96 -9.18 -2.03 5.27
CA ALA A 96 -8.98 -3.29 4.56
C ALA A 96 -9.75 -3.43 3.23
N ALA A 97 -10.79 -2.64 3.00
CA ALA A 97 -11.51 -2.59 1.72
C ALA A 97 -10.91 -1.57 0.73
N GLY A 98 -9.91 -0.78 1.15
CA GLY A 98 -9.26 0.22 0.29
C GLY A 98 -8.40 -0.41 -0.80
N ALA A 99 -7.91 0.43 -1.72
CA ALA A 99 -7.14 -0.04 -2.88
C ALA A 99 -5.85 -0.81 -2.48
N LEU A 100 -5.14 -0.36 -1.43
CA LEU A 100 -3.98 -1.08 -0.91
C LEU A 100 -4.41 -2.37 -0.19
N GLY A 101 -5.52 -2.35 0.58
CA GLY A 101 -6.05 -3.52 1.28
C GLY A 101 -6.40 -4.67 0.34
N GLN A 102 -6.85 -4.37 -0.89
CA GLN A 102 -7.13 -5.36 -1.93
C GLN A 102 -5.87 -6.08 -2.46
N ILE A 103 -4.70 -5.54 -2.21
CA ILE A 103 -3.39 -6.16 -2.53
C ILE A 103 -2.76 -6.77 -1.28
N LEU A 104 -2.67 -5.99 -0.21
CA LEU A 104 -1.96 -6.35 1.01
C LEU A 104 -2.63 -7.53 1.73
N CYS A 105 -3.95 -7.50 1.92
CA CYS A 105 -4.64 -8.55 2.67
C CYS A 105 -4.53 -9.94 2.02
N PRO A 106 -4.84 -10.12 0.71
CA PRO A 106 -4.66 -11.43 0.09
C PRO A 106 -3.19 -11.88 0.02
N TRP A 107 -2.25 -10.94 -0.13
CA TRP A 107 -0.83 -11.27 -0.12
C TRP A 107 -0.38 -11.72 1.28
N ALA A 108 -0.74 -10.99 2.35
CA ALA A 108 -0.47 -11.40 3.72
C ALA A 108 -1.12 -12.76 4.08
N ASN A 109 -2.35 -12.98 3.61
CA ASN A 109 -3.01 -14.30 3.75
C ASN A 109 -2.21 -15.41 3.05
N SER A 110 -1.65 -15.14 1.86
CA SER A 110 -0.81 -16.12 1.15
C SER A 110 0.51 -16.45 1.87
N ILE A 111 0.96 -15.59 2.78
CA ILE A 111 2.11 -15.84 3.69
C ILE A 111 1.67 -16.73 4.86
N GLY A 112 0.36 -16.77 5.16
CA GLY A 112 -0.21 -17.54 6.26
C GLY A 112 -0.40 -16.73 7.54
N ALA A 113 -0.46 -15.40 7.47
CA ALA A 113 -0.81 -14.54 8.59
C ALA A 113 -2.33 -14.53 8.84
N GLU A 114 -2.73 -14.35 10.09
CA GLU A 114 -4.12 -14.11 10.47
C GLU A 114 -4.43 -12.62 10.40
N ILE A 115 -5.41 -12.23 9.55
CA ILE A 115 -5.67 -10.83 9.23
C ILE A 115 -7.00 -10.39 9.83
N ILE A 116 -6.94 -9.36 10.66
CA ILE A 116 -8.07 -8.61 11.17
C ILE A 116 -8.10 -7.29 10.41
N GLY A 117 -9.13 -7.09 9.60
CA GLY A 117 -9.31 -5.87 8.80
C GLY A 117 -10.33 -4.94 9.42
N THR A 118 -10.06 -3.64 9.47
CA THR A 118 -11.10 -2.68 9.82
C THR A 118 -11.67 -1.97 8.61
N VAL A 119 -12.94 -1.62 8.66
CA VAL A 119 -13.68 -0.91 7.60
C VAL A 119 -14.58 0.15 8.20
N GLY A 120 -14.96 1.15 7.39
CA GLY A 120 -15.83 2.25 7.82
C GLY A 120 -17.27 2.15 7.33
N SER A 121 -17.72 1.02 6.79
CA SER A 121 -19.12 0.80 6.45
C SER A 121 -19.44 -0.68 6.24
N LYS A 122 -20.72 -1.03 6.37
CA LYS A 122 -21.21 -2.41 6.17
C LYS A 122 -20.96 -2.93 4.75
N GLU A 123 -21.07 -2.10 3.75
CA GLU A 123 -20.78 -2.47 2.34
C GLU A 123 -19.32 -2.91 2.15
N LYS A 124 -18.40 -2.25 2.86
CA LYS A 124 -16.97 -2.55 2.82
C LYS A 124 -16.58 -3.84 3.53
N GLU A 125 -17.42 -4.36 4.43
CA GLU A 125 -17.16 -5.64 5.10
C GLU A 125 -17.04 -6.80 4.11
N GLY A 126 -17.97 -6.87 3.15
CA GLY A 126 -17.95 -7.90 2.11
C GLY A 126 -16.71 -7.83 1.22
N ILE A 127 -16.20 -6.61 0.97
CA ILE A 127 -14.96 -6.40 0.20
C ILE A 127 -13.76 -6.90 1.00
N ALA A 128 -13.63 -6.50 2.26
CA ALA A 128 -12.52 -6.92 3.13
C ALA A 128 -12.47 -8.45 3.32
N LYS A 129 -13.62 -9.10 3.50
CA LYS A 129 -13.72 -10.57 3.55
C LYS A 129 -13.23 -11.23 2.26
N LYS A 130 -13.67 -10.72 1.09
CA LYS A 130 -13.22 -11.20 -0.22
C LYS A 130 -11.73 -11.00 -0.45
N ASN A 131 -11.15 -9.98 0.17
CA ASN A 131 -9.71 -9.70 0.14
C ASN A 131 -8.90 -10.61 1.08
N GLY A 132 -9.54 -11.59 1.74
CA GLY A 132 -8.84 -12.56 2.57
C GLY A 132 -8.63 -12.15 4.02
N CYS A 133 -9.35 -11.13 4.52
CA CYS A 133 -9.39 -10.86 5.95
C CYS A 133 -10.15 -12.00 6.67
N HIS A 134 -9.55 -12.58 7.68
CA HIS A 134 -10.14 -13.64 8.49
C HIS A 134 -11.26 -13.07 9.37
N HIS A 135 -11.03 -11.88 9.91
CA HIS A 135 -11.99 -11.12 10.69
C HIS A 135 -12.13 -9.71 10.13
N VAL A 136 -13.35 -9.18 10.17
CA VAL A 136 -13.64 -7.80 9.70
C VAL A 136 -14.42 -7.07 10.77
N ILE A 137 -13.92 -5.90 11.16
CA ILE A 137 -14.52 -5.03 12.17
C ILE A 137 -14.96 -3.73 11.49
N ASN A 138 -16.25 -3.41 11.62
CA ASN A 138 -16.75 -2.10 11.24
C ASN A 138 -16.63 -1.15 12.43
N TYR A 139 -15.68 -0.23 12.37
CA TYR A 139 -15.39 0.70 13.47
C TYR A 139 -16.40 1.85 13.61
N THR A 140 -17.38 1.97 12.71
CA THR A 140 -18.49 2.92 12.89
C THR A 140 -19.55 2.41 13.85
N ASP A 141 -19.65 1.09 14.01
CA ASP A 141 -20.67 0.44 14.83
C ASP A 141 -20.10 -0.09 16.15
N LYS A 142 -18.78 -0.28 16.23
CA LYS A 142 -18.12 -0.97 17.33
C LYS A 142 -16.75 -0.35 17.64
N ASP A 143 -16.36 -0.40 18.90
CA ASP A 143 -14.97 -0.15 19.29
C ASP A 143 -14.07 -1.25 18.73
N PHE A 144 -13.11 -0.88 17.90
CA PHE A 144 -12.26 -1.87 17.24
C PHE A 144 -11.26 -2.51 18.23
N VAL A 145 -10.87 -1.83 19.30
CA VAL A 145 -9.95 -2.38 20.32
C VAL A 145 -10.64 -3.54 21.04
N GLU A 146 -11.86 -3.32 21.53
CA GLU A 146 -12.65 -4.37 22.18
C GLU A 146 -12.91 -5.57 21.26
N GLU A 147 -13.23 -5.33 19.99
CA GLU A 147 -13.47 -6.41 19.02
C GLU A 147 -12.18 -7.18 18.69
N VAL A 148 -11.04 -6.50 18.55
CA VAL A 148 -9.74 -7.15 18.39
C VAL A 148 -9.41 -8.02 19.61
N GLU A 149 -9.61 -7.51 20.82
CA GLU A 149 -9.35 -8.27 22.06
C GLU A 149 -10.25 -9.52 22.19
N LYS A 150 -11.50 -9.46 21.72
CA LYS A 150 -12.39 -10.64 21.66
C LYS A 150 -11.89 -11.72 20.72
N ILE A 151 -11.23 -11.32 19.61
CA ILE A 151 -10.73 -12.24 18.57
C ILE A 151 -9.40 -12.87 18.98
N VAL A 152 -8.43 -12.07 19.42
CA VAL A 152 -7.04 -12.53 19.63
C VAL A 152 -6.56 -12.47 21.07
N GLY A 153 -7.39 -12.00 21.96
CA GLY A 153 -7.03 -11.73 23.35
C GLY A 153 -6.34 -10.38 23.53
N LYS A 154 -6.20 -9.97 24.79
CA LYS A 154 -5.53 -8.71 25.15
C LYS A 154 -4.09 -8.70 24.68
N ASN A 155 -3.67 -7.59 24.08
CA ASN A 155 -2.31 -7.46 23.52
C ASN A 155 -1.93 -8.62 22.56
N GLY A 156 -2.86 -9.00 21.68
CA GLY A 156 -2.67 -10.18 20.83
C GLY A 156 -2.11 -9.91 19.43
N ILE A 157 -1.92 -8.65 19.02
CA ILE A 157 -1.50 -8.28 17.65
C ILE A 157 0.01 -8.18 17.53
N ASP A 158 0.58 -8.86 16.53
CA ASP A 158 2.01 -8.83 16.21
C ASP A 158 2.42 -7.53 15.52
N VAL A 159 1.64 -7.11 14.54
CA VAL A 159 1.89 -5.91 13.74
C VAL A 159 0.57 -5.21 13.38
N VAL A 160 0.58 -3.88 13.50
CA VAL A 160 -0.48 -3.02 12.97
C VAL A 160 0.03 -2.29 11.74
N TYR A 161 -0.67 -2.40 10.63
CA TYR A 161 -0.46 -1.56 9.45
C TYR A 161 -1.55 -0.49 9.42
N ASP A 162 -1.16 0.75 9.67
CA ASP A 162 -2.07 1.88 9.82
C ASP A 162 -1.84 2.94 8.73
N GLY A 163 -2.80 3.04 7.82
CA GLY A 163 -2.89 4.09 6.80
C GLY A 163 -3.87 5.21 7.17
N VAL A 164 -4.55 5.10 8.32
CA VAL A 164 -5.60 6.04 8.76
C VAL A 164 -5.02 7.15 9.63
N GLY A 165 -4.18 6.83 10.60
CA GLY A 165 -3.43 7.79 11.42
C GLY A 165 -4.18 8.24 12.67
N LEU A 166 -4.44 9.55 12.80
CA LEU A 166 -4.89 10.18 14.06
C LEU A 166 -6.02 9.42 14.78
N LYS A 167 -7.06 9.00 14.05
CA LYS A 167 -8.24 8.35 14.65
C LYS A 167 -7.99 6.91 15.12
N THR A 168 -6.97 6.24 14.62
CA THR A 168 -6.71 4.83 14.90
C THR A 168 -5.48 4.60 15.76
N PHE A 169 -4.60 5.58 15.88
CA PHE A 169 -3.28 5.45 16.48
C PHE A 169 -3.30 4.90 17.92
N GLU A 170 -4.08 5.50 18.82
CA GLU A 170 -4.10 5.10 20.24
C GLU A 170 -4.56 3.64 20.38
N GLY A 171 -5.68 3.28 19.75
CA GLY A 171 -6.17 1.90 19.78
C GLY A 171 -5.23 0.91 19.10
N SER A 172 -4.52 1.35 18.03
CA SER A 172 -3.50 0.53 17.37
C SER A 172 -2.34 0.19 18.30
N ILE A 173 -1.89 1.15 19.11
CA ILE A 173 -0.86 0.93 20.15
C ILE A 173 -1.39 -0.03 21.25
N GLU A 174 -2.66 0.13 21.62
CA GLU A 174 -3.27 -0.65 22.70
C GLU A 174 -3.36 -2.15 22.38
N VAL A 175 -3.72 -2.53 21.18
CA VAL A 175 -3.89 -3.94 20.80
C VAL A 175 -2.58 -4.68 20.53
N LEU A 176 -1.45 -3.96 20.36
CA LEU A 176 -0.15 -4.56 20.10
C LEU A 176 0.38 -5.35 21.28
N LYS A 177 0.95 -6.51 21.02
CA LYS A 177 1.67 -7.32 22.02
C LYS A 177 2.97 -6.66 22.48
N ILE A 178 3.56 -7.20 23.54
CA ILE A 178 4.93 -6.84 23.95
C ILE A 178 5.88 -7.07 22.77
N ARG A 179 6.69 -6.06 22.45
CA ARG A 179 7.58 -6.01 21.28
C ARG A 179 6.87 -6.10 19.92
N GLY A 180 5.56 -5.75 19.88
CA GLY A 180 4.82 -5.61 18.64
C GLY A 180 5.28 -4.40 17.82
N MET A 181 4.91 -4.37 16.55
CA MET A 181 5.32 -3.32 15.61
C MET A 181 4.12 -2.47 15.19
N MET A 182 4.24 -1.16 15.37
CA MET A 182 3.36 -0.16 14.76
C MET A 182 3.97 0.36 13.46
N VAL A 183 3.32 0.09 12.33
CA VAL A 183 3.73 0.58 11.00
C VAL A 183 2.71 1.62 10.54
N ALA A 184 2.99 2.90 10.82
CA ALA A 184 2.13 4.03 10.47
C ALA A 184 2.50 4.56 9.09
N PHE A 185 1.94 4.03 8.01
CA PHE A 185 2.31 4.40 6.64
C PHE A 185 1.39 5.45 5.98
N GLY A 186 0.31 5.88 6.66
CA GLY A 186 -0.64 6.87 6.14
C GLY A 186 -1.19 7.78 7.24
N ASN A 187 -2.02 8.74 6.82
CA ASN A 187 -2.60 9.79 7.64
C ASN A 187 -3.94 10.29 7.10
N ALA A 188 -4.78 9.35 6.60
CA ALA A 188 -6.07 9.69 5.99
C ALA A 188 -7.03 10.44 6.92
N SER A 189 -6.93 10.25 8.24
CA SER A 189 -7.73 10.96 9.26
C SER A 189 -7.01 12.11 9.94
N GLY A 190 -5.79 12.41 9.53
CA GLY A 190 -4.91 13.42 10.12
C GLY A 190 -3.58 12.84 10.57
N TYR A 191 -2.63 13.73 10.78
CA TYR A 191 -1.29 13.38 11.26
C TYR A 191 -1.30 13.05 12.75
N VAL A 192 -0.44 12.13 13.16
CA VAL A 192 -0.03 11.94 14.55
C VAL A 192 1.19 12.81 14.77
N ASP A 193 0.98 13.98 15.35
CA ASP A 193 2.02 15.01 15.50
C ASP A 193 3.02 14.67 16.58
N THR A 194 2.61 13.96 17.63
CA THR A 194 3.45 13.66 18.79
C THR A 194 3.29 12.22 19.23
N ILE A 195 4.42 11.57 19.46
CA ILE A 195 4.48 10.24 20.09
C ILE A 195 5.14 10.38 21.44
N ASP A 196 4.37 10.17 22.50
CA ASP A 196 4.92 10.07 23.86
C ASP A 196 5.58 8.69 24.04
N VAL A 197 6.91 8.69 24.07
CA VAL A 197 7.68 7.46 24.19
C VAL A 197 7.36 6.68 25.45
N LYS A 198 7.12 7.39 26.56
CA LYS A 198 6.78 6.75 27.84
C LYS A 198 5.42 6.07 27.78
N LYS A 199 4.42 6.77 27.25
CA LYS A 199 3.04 6.28 27.15
C LYS A 199 2.88 5.20 26.08
N HIS A 200 3.37 5.48 24.86
CA HIS A 200 3.03 4.67 23.68
C HIS A 200 4.01 3.52 23.43
N ILE A 201 5.28 3.68 23.79
CA ILE A 201 6.33 2.72 23.40
C ILE A 201 6.84 1.93 24.60
N ASN A 202 7.20 2.62 25.70
CA ASN A 202 7.95 2.03 26.81
C ASN A 202 7.19 0.89 27.51
N ALA A 203 5.88 1.01 27.70
CA ALA A 203 5.09 0.04 28.46
C ALA A 203 5.15 -1.39 27.89
N LYS A 204 5.33 -1.52 26.58
CA LYS A 204 5.39 -2.81 25.86
C LYS A 204 6.67 -3.02 25.07
N GLY A 205 7.61 -2.06 25.10
CA GLY A 205 8.83 -2.08 24.29
C GLY A 205 8.52 -2.19 22.79
N LEU A 206 7.56 -1.39 22.33
CA LEU A 206 7.08 -1.47 20.96
C LEU A 206 8.14 -0.96 19.97
N PHE A 207 8.06 -1.49 18.75
CA PHE A 207 8.71 -0.89 17.60
C PHE A 207 7.72 0.05 16.88
N PHE A 208 8.23 1.20 16.42
CA PHE A 208 7.46 2.15 15.65
C PHE A 208 8.23 2.54 14.39
N THR A 209 7.54 2.56 13.25
CA THR A 209 8.10 3.07 12.01
C THR A 209 7.07 3.86 11.20
N ARG A 210 7.55 4.91 10.50
CA ARG A 210 6.76 5.71 9.56
C ARG A 210 7.38 5.60 8.16
N PRO A 211 7.17 4.47 7.46
CA PRO A 211 7.79 4.25 6.17
C PRO A 211 7.07 5.00 5.05
N SER A 212 7.80 5.24 3.96
CA SER A 212 7.24 5.65 2.67
C SER A 212 7.91 4.86 1.56
N ILE A 213 7.27 4.78 0.39
CA ILE A 213 7.84 4.12 -0.79
C ILE A 213 9.22 4.67 -1.14
N ALA A 214 9.43 6.00 -0.98
CA ALA A 214 10.70 6.65 -1.27
C ALA A 214 11.86 6.10 -0.42
N HIS A 215 11.59 5.64 0.82
CA HIS A 215 12.63 5.06 1.69
C HIS A 215 13.04 3.65 1.27
N TYR A 216 12.17 2.95 0.54
CA TYR A 216 12.34 1.55 0.14
C TYR A 216 12.65 1.37 -1.35
N THR A 217 12.83 2.49 -2.07
CA THR A 217 13.17 2.51 -3.50
C THR A 217 14.25 3.57 -3.80
N ILE A 218 15.15 3.81 -2.84
CA ILE A 218 16.26 4.76 -2.99
C ILE A 218 17.19 4.24 -4.08
N GLU A 219 17.66 3.01 -3.89
CA GLU A 219 18.52 2.35 -4.86
C GLU A 219 17.67 1.71 -5.96
N ARG A 220 18.19 1.75 -7.19
CA ARG A 220 17.49 1.18 -8.34
C ARG A 220 17.26 -0.32 -8.19
N GLU A 221 18.22 -1.03 -7.63
CA GLU A 221 18.15 -2.46 -7.38
C GLU A 221 16.98 -2.82 -6.46
N GLU A 222 16.74 -2.04 -5.41
CA GLU A 222 15.59 -2.21 -4.52
C GLU A 222 14.26 -1.99 -5.25
N LEU A 223 14.18 -0.94 -6.10
CA LEU A 223 13.00 -0.68 -6.91
C LEU A 223 12.70 -1.85 -7.84
N LEU A 224 13.71 -2.34 -8.55
CA LEU A 224 13.56 -3.45 -9.50
C LEU A 224 13.18 -4.77 -8.79
N GLU A 225 13.80 -5.06 -7.64
CA GLU A 225 13.47 -6.25 -6.85
C GLU A 225 12.01 -6.20 -6.35
N SER A 226 11.58 -5.07 -5.80
CA SER A 226 10.21 -4.87 -5.37
C SER A 226 9.23 -5.01 -6.51
N ALA A 227 9.46 -4.34 -7.63
CA ALA A 227 8.59 -4.43 -8.81
C ALA A 227 8.50 -5.88 -9.33
N LYS A 228 9.63 -6.60 -9.40
CA LYS A 228 9.67 -8.02 -9.77
C LYS A 228 8.81 -8.88 -8.85
N LYS A 229 8.90 -8.69 -7.53
CA LYS A 229 8.06 -9.41 -6.57
C LYS A 229 6.57 -9.10 -6.75
N VAL A 230 6.24 -7.83 -7.01
CA VAL A 230 4.86 -7.39 -7.27
C VAL A 230 4.29 -8.07 -8.53
N PHE A 231 5.00 -7.96 -9.66
CA PHE A 231 4.53 -8.56 -10.91
C PHE A 231 4.45 -10.09 -10.82
N ASN A 232 5.40 -10.73 -10.16
CA ASN A 232 5.33 -12.18 -9.89
C ASN A 232 4.12 -12.55 -9.02
N ALA A 233 3.76 -11.72 -8.04
CA ALA A 233 2.57 -11.93 -7.21
C ALA A 233 1.28 -11.80 -8.03
N VAL A 234 1.23 -10.85 -8.98
CA VAL A 234 0.13 -10.72 -9.95
C VAL A 234 0.04 -11.97 -10.83
N LEU A 235 1.13 -12.37 -11.47
CA LEU A 235 1.19 -13.51 -12.39
C LEU A 235 0.86 -14.84 -11.71
N SER A 236 1.26 -14.99 -10.44
CA SER A 236 0.94 -16.18 -9.64
C SER A 236 -0.46 -16.15 -9.00
N GLY A 237 -1.23 -15.06 -9.21
CA GLY A 237 -2.60 -14.96 -8.72
C GLY A 237 -2.72 -14.76 -7.19
N LYS A 238 -1.67 -14.30 -6.51
CA LYS A 238 -1.73 -14.01 -5.06
C LYS A 238 -2.77 -12.96 -4.71
N PHE A 239 -3.01 -12.02 -5.61
CA PHE A 239 -4.09 -11.06 -5.56
C PHE A 239 -4.55 -10.70 -6.97
N LYS A 240 -5.74 -10.11 -7.07
CA LYS A 240 -6.30 -9.62 -8.33
C LYS A 240 -6.56 -8.14 -8.24
N ILE A 241 -6.13 -7.39 -9.25
CA ILE A 241 -6.43 -5.97 -9.35
C ILE A 241 -7.85 -5.81 -9.92
N LYS A 242 -8.69 -5.11 -9.16
CA LYS A 242 -10.01 -4.69 -9.63
C LYS A 242 -9.91 -3.25 -10.13
N ILE A 243 -9.98 -3.08 -11.44
CA ILE A 243 -10.07 -1.77 -12.06
C ILE A 243 -11.53 -1.31 -11.98
N SER A 244 -11.76 -0.16 -11.33
CA SER A 244 -13.12 0.32 -11.04
C SER A 244 -13.74 1.08 -12.21
N LYS A 245 -12.91 1.88 -12.89
CA LYS A 245 -13.36 2.76 -13.98
C LYS A 245 -12.29 2.83 -15.08
N PHE A 246 -12.75 2.98 -16.29
CA PHE A 246 -11.95 3.36 -17.46
C PHE A 246 -12.52 4.64 -18.03
N GLY A 247 -11.70 5.53 -18.54
CA GLY A 247 -12.11 6.75 -19.17
C GLY A 247 -10.97 7.41 -19.93
N LYS A 248 -11.29 8.38 -20.77
CA LYS A 248 -10.32 9.19 -21.47
C LYS A 248 -9.71 10.24 -20.55
N ILE A 249 -8.53 10.74 -20.90
CA ILE A 249 -7.81 11.73 -20.09
C ILE A 249 -8.63 13.02 -19.91
N GLU A 250 -9.43 13.41 -20.90
CA GLU A 250 -10.30 14.59 -20.84
C GLU A 250 -11.42 14.45 -19.82
N GLU A 251 -11.77 13.23 -19.43
CA GLU A 251 -12.80 12.90 -18.45
C GLU A 251 -12.26 12.78 -17.02
N VAL A 252 -10.96 12.97 -16.81
CA VAL A 252 -10.30 12.67 -15.54
C VAL A 252 -10.95 13.38 -14.35
N PHE A 253 -11.30 14.65 -14.50
CA PHE A 253 -11.95 15.41 -13.42
C PHE A 253 -13.32 14.82 -13.06
N ARG A 254 -14.13 14.46 -14.04
CA ARG A 254 -15.40 13.79 -13.80
C ARG A 254 -15.21 12.42 -13.12
N LEU A 255 -14.23 11.65 -13.54
CA LEU A 255 -13.93 10.32 -12.97
C LEU A 255 -13.40 10.37 -11.54
N LEU A 256 -12.79 11.48 -11.12
CA LEU A 256 -12.26 11.65 -9.78
C LEU A 256 -13.29 12.16 -8.75
N PHE A 257 -14.31 12.89 -9.21
CA PHE A 257 -15.26 13.59 -8.33
C PHE A 257 -16.70 13.04 -8.38
N ASP A 258 -17.02 12.13 -9.30
CA ASP A 258 -18.24 11.31 -9.33
C ASP A 258 -18.01 9.97 -8.56
#